data_344a4e83565164321e4f183b022345ce
#
_entry.id   344a4e83565164321e4f183b022345ce
#
_cell.length_a   1.000
_cell.length_b   1.000
_cell.length_c   1.000
_cell.angle_alpha   90.00
_cell.angle_beta   90.00
_cell.angle_gamma   90.00
#
_symmetry.space_group_name_H-M   'P 1'
#
loop_
_entity.id
_entity.type
_entity.pdbx_description
1 polymer ?
#
loop_
_entity_poly.entity_id
_entity_poly.type
_entity_poly.pdbx_seq_one_letter_code
_entity_poly.pdbx_strand_id
1 'polypeptide(L)'
;MRAAELLGEMLAGFPESQGLAREILICEHDGDQLTHEVVKRLNQTFVTPIDREDILLLASALDDIVDFTEEVADYLGLYCVEAPMTQAQAQAQVLIEATRQLQEAVPLVRDFKDISEHTVEVHRLENEGDRIVRAAIGSLFQGGIDPMVVIRWKDLFERLEHAIDATERAADILEGIVIKNA
;
A
#
# COMPACT_ATOMS: atom_id res chain seq x y z
N MET A 1 3.15 6.54 -2.13
CA MET A 1 3.59 7.29 -0.94
C MET A 1 2.59 8.36 -0.49
N ARG A 2 2.18 9.35 -1.33
CA ARG A 2 1.26 10.42 -0.87
C ARG A 2 -0.05 9.90 -0.27
N ALA A 3 -0.69 8.89 -0.88
CA ALA A 3 -1.91 8.28 -0.35
C ALA A 3 -1.70 7.66 1.04
N ALA A 4 -0.58 6.97 1.26
CA ALA A 4 -0.23 6.38 2.55
C ALA A 4 -0.02 7.44 3.64
N GLU A 5 0.65 8.56 3.31
CA GLU A 5 0.82 9.70 4.22
C GLU A 5 -0.53 10.31 4.61
N LEU A 6 -1.41 10.54 3.62
CA LEU A 6 -2.76 11.07 3.85
C LEU A 6 -3.59 10.12 4.72
N LEU A 7 -3.49 8.80 4.51
CA LEU A 7 -4.17 7.83 5.37
C LEU A 7 -3.64 7.88 6.81
N GLY A 8 -2.32 7.98 6.99
CA GLY A 8 -1.71 8.16 8.30
C GLY A 8 -2.18 9.45 9.00
N GLU A 9 -2.22 10.57 8.27
CA GLU A 9 -2.75 11.84 8.77
C GLU A 9 -4.25 11.71 9.12
N MET A 10 -5.04 11.04 8.27
CA MET A 10 -6.48 10.80 8.49
C MET A 10 -6.72 10.00 9.75
N LEU A 11 -6.00 8.90 9.97
CA LEU A 11 -6.13 8.06 11.16
C LEU A 11 -5.63 8.75 12.43
N ALA A 12 -4.61 9.61 12.34
CA ALA A 12 -4.09 10.33 13.49
C ALA A 12 -5.00 11.50 13.94
N GLY A 13 -5.63 12.20 12.99
CA GLY A 13 -6.48 13.36 13.24
C GLY A 13 -7.99 13.09 13.24
N PHE A 14 -8.39 11.83 13.25
CA PHE A 14 -9.80 11.42 13.18
C PHE A 14 -10.60 11.88 14.43
N PRO A 15 -11.85 12.35 14.31
CA PRO A 15 -12.69 12.38 13.08
C PRO A 15 -12.55 13.67 12.25
N GLU A 16 -11.82 14.70 12.70
CA GLU A 16 -11.69 16.00 12.02
C GLU A 16 -11.02 15.89 10.65
N SER A 17 -10.21 14.86 10.46
CA SER A 17 -9.45 14.59 9.23
C SER A 17 -10.18 13.74 8.18
N GLN A 18 -11.46 13.40 8.38
CA GLN A 18 -12.23 12.61 7.42
C GLN A 18 -12.25 13.20 5.99
N GLY A 19 -12.11 14.52 5.87
CA GLY A 19 -12.00 15.19 4.57
C GLY A 19 -10.82 14.72 3.70
N LEU A 20 -9.78 14.12 4.30
CA LEU A 20 -8.61 13.59 3.60
C LEU A 20 -8.94 12.36 2.73
N ALA A 21 -10.04 11.65 3.00
CA ALA A 21 -10.50 10.55 2.14
C ALA A 21 -10.67 10.99 0.67
N ARG A 22 -11.15 12.23 0.44
CA ARG A 22 -11.26 12.76 -0.91
C ARG A 22 -9.88 13.01 -1.57
N GLU A 23 -8.89 13.40 -0.80
CA GLU A 23 -7.54 13.59 -1.33
C GLU A 23 -6.89 12.24 -1.65
N ILE A 24 -7.17 11.20 -0.86
CA ILE A 24 -6.73 9.82 -1.13
C ILE A 24 -7.38 9.29 -2.42
N LEU A 25 -8.67 9.49 -2.62
CA LEU A 25 -9.37 9.15 -3.86
C LEU A 25 -8.77 9.87 -5.09
N ILE A 26 -8.31 11.12 -4.94
CA ILE A 26 -7.62 11.81 -6.03
C ILE A 26 -6.28 11.13 -6.33
N CYS A 27 -5.54 10.67 -5.32
CA CYS A 27 -4.30 9.93 -5.52
C CYS A 27 -4.52 8.60 -6.27
N GLU A 28 -5.62 7.89 -5.97
CA GLU A 28 -6.03 6.66 -6.67
C GLU A 28 -6.35 6.96 -8.13
N HIS A 29 -7.20 7.93 -8.43
CA HIS A 29 -7.51 8.33 -9.80
C HIS A 29 -6.26 8.76 -10.61
N ASP A 30 -5.31 9.45 -9.97
CA ASP A 30 -4.05 9.83 -10.61
C ASP A 30 -3.18 8.59 -10.87
N GLY A 31 -3.15 7.60 -9.96
CA GLY A 31 -2.49 6.30 -10.11
C GLY A 31 -3.04 5.52 -11.29
N ASP A 32 -4.36 5.35 -11.34
CA ASP A 32 -5.10 4.71 -12.43
C ASP A 32 -4.76 5.31 -13.80
N GLN A 33 -4.75 6.65 -13.89
CA GLN A 33 -4.38 7.34 -15.12
C GLN A 33 -2.93 7.05 -15.54
N LEU A 34 -1.99 7.01 -14.58
CA LEU A 34 -0.58 6.68 -14.84
C LEU A 34 -0.43 5.23 -15.30
N THR A 35 -1.12 4.28 -14.68
CA THR A 35 -1.14 2.87 -15.06
C THR A 35 -1.69 2.68 -16.47
N HIS A 36 -2.79 3.34 -16.82
CA HIS A 36 -3.33 3.36 -18.17
C HIS A 36 -2.35 3.97 -19.19
N GLU A 37 -1.63 5.05 -18.83
CA GLU A 37 -0.63 5.66 -19.70
C GLU A 37 0.57 4.72 -19.92
N VAL A 38 1.04 4.00 -18.89
CA VAL A 38 2.08 2.98 -19.02
C VAL A 38 1.65 1.90 -20.01
N VAL A 39 0.48 1.32 -19.86
CA VAL A 39 -0.07 0.30 -20.78
C VAL A 39 -0.15 0.83 -22.20
N LYS A 40 -0.65 2.05 -22.41
CA LYS A 40 -0.75 2.70 -23.70
C LYS A 40 0.63 2.89 -24.36
N ARG A 41 1.61 3.39 -23.61
CA ARG A 41 2.99 3.57 -24.11
C ARG A 41 3.64 2.25 -24.48
N LEU A 42 3.45 1.21 -23.67
CA LEU A 42 3.93 -0.13 -23.98
C LEU A 42 3.37 -0.66 -25.29
N ASN A 43 2.07 -0.47 -25.56
CA ASN A 43 1.44 -0.90 -26.80
C ASN A 43 1.95 -0.14 -28.04
N GLN A 44 2.51 1.04 -27.88
CA GLN A 44 3.07 1.87 -28.96
C GLN A 44 4.58 1.72 -29.12
N THR A 45 5.26 1.07 -28.16
CA THR A 45 6.73 0.95 -28.14
C THR A 45 7.14 -0.42 -28.67
N PHE A 46 8.03 -0.46 -29.66
CA PHE A 46 8.51 -1.72 -30.26
C PHE A 46 9.59 -2.39 -29.40
N VAL A 47 10.49 -1.60 -28.81
CA VAL A 47 11.59 -2.09 -27.95
C VAL A 47 11.51 -1.37 -26.61
N THR A 48 11.51 -2.13 -25.53
CA THR A 48 11.50 -1.62 -24.13
C THR A 48 12.85 -1.88 -23.45
N PRO A 49 13.28 -1.03 -22.51
CA PRO A 49 14.57 -1.18 -21.83
C PRO A 49 14.63 -2.40 -20.91
N ILE A 50 13.48 -2.88 -20.43
CA ILE A 50 13.30 -4.08 -19.60
C ILE A 50 12.12 -4.87 -20.16
N ASP A 51 11.90 -6.08 -19.67
CA ASP A 51 10.79 -6.93 -20.11
C ASP A 51 9.44 -6.23 -19.92
N ARG A 52 8.59 -6.32 -20.94
CA ARG A 52 7.25 -5.71 -20.96
C ARG A 52 6.34 -6.26 -19.87
N GLU A 53 6.45 -7.58 -19.60
CA GLU A 53 5.70 -8.23 -18.53
C GLU A 53 6.10 -7.65 -17.17
N ASP A 54 7.39 -7.45 -16.92
CA ASP A 54 7.86 -6.88 -15.65
C ASP A 54 7.37 -5.44 -15.46
N ILE A 55 7.30 -4.63 -16.54
CA ILE A 55 6.74 -3.27 -16.46
C ILE A 55 5.25 -3.30 -16.10
N LEU A 56 4.48 -4.22 -16.71
CA LEU A 56 3.05 -4.35 -16.44
C LEU A 56 2.80 -4.85 -15.01
N LEU A 57 3.55 -5.85 -14.56
CA LEU A 57 3.45 -6.38 -13.20
C LEU A 57 3.79 -5.32 -12.16
N LEU A 58 4.85 -4.54 -12.40
CA LEU A 58 5.23 -3.46 -11.49
C LEU A 58 4.16 -2.36 -11.43
N ALA A 59 3.64 -1.94 -12.60
CA ALA A 59 2.59 -0.93 -12.66
C ALA A 59 1.34 -1.38 -11.89
N SER A 60 0.92 -2.65 -12.08
CA SER A 60 -0.22 -3.21 -11.34
C SER A 60 0.04 -3.30 -9.83
N ALA A 61 1.23 -3.74 -9.42
CA ALA A 61 1.54 -3.84 -7.99
C ALA A 61 1.61 -2.47 -7.29
N LEU A 62 2.05 -1.42 -8.00
CA LEU A 62 2.06 -0.05 -7.48
C LEU A 62 0.64 0.55 -7.40
N ASP A 63 -0.22 0.20 -8.35
CA ASP A 63 -1.64 0.55 -8.38
C ASP A 63 -2.38 -0.08 -7.20
N ASP A 64 -2.23 -1.40 -6.99
CA ASP A 64 -2.81 -2.14 -5.87
C ASP A 64 -2.53 -1.46 -4.50
N ILE A 65 -1.33 -0.86 -4.31
CA ILE A 65 -0.99 -0.16 -3.06
C ILE A 65 -1.92 1.04 -2.84
N VAL A 66 -2.20 1.80 -3.89
CA VAL A 66 -3.03 3.01 -3.81
C VAL A 66 -4.49 2.63 -3.67
N ASP A 67 -4.94 1.63 -4.40
CA ASP A 67 -6.32 1.10 -4.36
C ASP A 67 -6.68 0.62 -2.96
N PHE A 68 -5.87 -0.27 -2.36
CA PHE A 68 -6.13 -0.74 -1.00
C PHE A 68 -6.04 0.38 0.04
N THR A 69 -5.19 1.40 -0.18
CA THR A 69 -5.11 2.57 0.69
C THR A 69 -6.40 3.41 0.61
N GLU A 70 -6.94 3.57 -0.59
CA GLU A 70 -8.22 4.27 -0.83
C GLU A 70 -9.38 3.49 -0.22
N GLU A 71 -9.46 2.16 -0.43
CA GLU A 71 -10.49 1.32 0.17
C GLU A 71 -10.54 1.45 1.70
N VAL A 72 -9.41 1.56 2.39
CA VAL A 72 -9.39 1.81 3.84
C VAL A 72 -10.04 3.15 4.18
N ALA A 73 -9.70 4.21 3.44
CA ALA A 73 -10.24 5.55 3.67
C ALA A 73 -11.77 5.61 3.41
N ASP A 74 -12.23 4.95 2.34
CA ASP A 74 -13.66 4.84 2.01
C ASP A 74 -14.41 4.02 3.08
N TYR A 75 -13.87 2.88 3.51
CA TYR A 75 -14.51 2.02 4.50
C TYR A 75 -14.61 2.66 5.88
N LEU A 76 -13.67 3.52 6.28
CA LEU A 76 -13.80 4.30 7.50
C LEU A 76 -15.07 5.17 7.49
N GLY A 77 -15.37 5.78 6.35
CA GLY A 77 -16.62 6.55 6.14
C GLY A 77 -17.85 5.67 5.99
N LEU A 78 -17.79 4.66 5.10
CA LEU A 78 -18.91 3.76 4.78
C LEU A 78 -19.41 3.00 6.02
N TYR A 79 -18.49 2.55 6.86
CA TYR A 79 -18.81 1.83 8.09
C TYR A 79 -19.15 2.74 9.27
N CYS A 80 -19.13 4.05 9.07
CA CYS A 80 -19.37 5.04 10.14
C CYS A 80 -18.48 4.77 11.37
N VAL A 81 -17.17 4.59 11.14
CA VAL A 81 -16.22 4.39 12.23
C VAL A 81 -16.17 5.66 13.08
N GLU A 82 -16.28 5.53 14.40
CA GLU A 82 -16.32 6.67 15.32
C GLU A 82 -14.92 7.09 15.80
N ALA A 83 -14.02 6.12 15.91
CA ALA A 83 -12.62 6.35 16.31
C ALA A 83 -11.71 5.25 15.76
N PRO A 84 -10.50 5.58 15.28
CA PRO A 84 -9.56 4.58 14.78
C PRO A 84 -8.95 3.78 15.93
N MET A 85 -8.67 2.51 15.65
CA MET A 85 -7.86 1.69 16.57
C MET A 85 -6.37 2.05 16.42
N THR A 86 -5.64 2.01 17.54
CA THR A 86 -4.20 2.29 17.54
C THR A 86 -3.39 1.34 16.65
N GLN A 87 -3.86 0.11 16.48
CA GLN A 87 -3.26 -0.87 15.57
C GLN A 87 -3.38 -0.45 14.11
N ALA A 88 -4.50 0.18 13.70
CA ALA A 88 -4.65 0.71 12.35
C ALA A 88 -3.70 1.90 12.11
N GLN A 89 -3.51 2.77 13.11
CA GLN A 89 -2.50 3.82 13.04
C GLN A 89 -1.08 3.24 12.90
N ALA A 90 -0.77 2.17 13.63
CA ALA A 90 0.52 1.50 13.52
C ALA A 90 0.73 0.87 12.13
N GLN A 91 -0.28 0.21 11.56
CA GLN A 91 -0.20 -0.32 10.19
C GLN A 91 -0.01 0.78 9.15
N ALA A 92 -0.71 1.92 9.29
CA ALA A 92 -0.51 3.06 8.39
C ALA A 92 0.94 3.59 8.44
N GLN A 93 1.59 3.59 9.61
CA GLN A 93 3.01 3.97 9.71
C GLN A 93 3.92 2.95 9.01
N VAL A 94 3.64 1.65 9.13
CA VAL A 94 4.36 0.60 8.37
C VAL A 94 4.20 0.82 6.87
N LEU A 95 2.97 1.09 6.39
CA LEU A 95 2.69 1.35 4.98
C LEU A 95 3.43 2.59 4.45
N ILE A 96 3.47 3.68 5.23
CA ILE A 96 4.23 4.90 4.88
C ILE A 96 5.71 4.56 4.70
N GLU A 97 6.28 3.83 5.64
CA GLU A 97 7.70 3.48 5.60
C GLU A 97 8.01 2.55 4.41
N ALA A 98 7.17 1.52 4.18
CA ALA A 98 7.33 0.59 3.06
C ALA A 98 7.23 1.30 1.70
N THR A 99 6.25 2.18 1.54
CA THR A 99 6.10 2.99 0.31
C THR A 99 7.27 3.95 0.10
N ARG A 100 7.89 4.46 1.19
CA ARG A 100 9.10 5.28 1.11
C ARG A 100 10.29 4.46 0.60
N GLN A 101 10.47 3.23 1.08
CA GLN A 101 11.52 2.35 0.58
C GLN A 101 11.37 2.08 -0.94
N LEU A 102 10.15 1.82 -1.40
CA LEU A 102 9.88 1.66 -2.84
C LEU A 102 10.19 2.94 -3.63
N GLN A 103 9.83 4.11 -3.11
CA GLN A 103 10.12 5.39 -3.76
C GLN A 103 11.62 5.63 -3.92
N GLU A 104 12.43 5.20 -2.97
CA GLU A 104 13.90 5.28 -3.03
C GLU A 104 14.51 4.23 -3.95
N ALA A 105 13.92 3.02 -4.03
CA ALA A 105 14.39 1.92 -4.86
C ALA A 105 14.13 2.13 -6.37
N VAL A 106 12.93 2.61 -6.74
CA VAL A 106 12.50 2.74 -8.15
C VAL A 106 13.50 3.48 -9.05
N PRO A 107 14.09 4.64 -8.66
CA PRO A 107 15.07 5.32 -9.49
C PRO A 107 16.36 4.52 -9.73
N LEU A 108 16.73 3.64 -8.80
CA LEU A 108 17.96 2.82 -8.88
C LEU A 108 17.83 1.72 -9.93
N VAL A 109 16.61 1.20 -10.13
CA VAL A 109 16.33 0.15 -11.13
C VAL A 109 16.61 0.61 -12.56
N ARG A 110 16.51 1.89 -12.85
CA ARG A 110 16.83 2.44 -14.16
C ARG A 110 18.27 2.11 -14.62
N ASP A 111 19.20 2.09 -13.67
CA ASP A 111 20.61 1.81 -13.93
C ASP A 111 21.02 0.41 -13.45
N PHE A 112 20.05 -0.44 -13.12
CA PHE A 112 20.20 -1.79 -12.56
C PHE A 112 21.11 -1.84 -11.33
N LYS A 113 21.07 -0.79 -10.50
CA LYS A 113 21.82 -0.72 -9.25
C LYS A 113 21.22 -1.65 -8.21
N ASP A 114 22.09 -2.07 -7.27
CA ASP A 114 21.67 -2.86 -6.12
C ASP A 114 20.60 -2.12 -5.29
N ILE A 115 19.47 -2.79 -5.04
CA ILE A 115 18.35 -2.30 -4.25
C ILE A 115 18.06 -3.18 -3.02
N SER A 116 18.97 -4.13 -2.72
CA SER A 116 18.77 -5.14 -1.68
C SER A 116 18.53 -4.54 -0.29
N GLU A 117 19.12 -3.38 0.02
CA GLU A 117 18.87 -2.68 1.29
C GLU A 117 17.39 -2.28 1.42
N HIS A 118 16.78 -1.78 0.33
CA HIS A 118 15.38 -1.37 0.31
C HIS A 118 14.44 -2.58 0.33
N THR A 119 14.71 -3.62 -0.46
CA THR A 119 13.85 -4.82 -0.51
C THR A 119 13.86 -5.56 0.82
N VAL A 120 15.00 -5.74 1.45
CA VAL A 120 15.11 -6.34 2.79
C VAL A 120 14.32 -5.53 3.83
N GLU A 121 14.34 -4.19 3.75
CA GLU A 121 13.58 -3.37 4.68
C GLU A 121 12.07 -3.44 4.42
N VAL A 122 11.63 -3.54 3.15
CA VAL A 122 10.21 -3.76 2.83
C VAL A 122 9.71 -5.09 3.41
N HIS A 123 10.46 -6.20 3.23
CA HIS A 123 10.11 -7.49 3.83
C HIS A 123 10.06 -7.44 5.36
N ARG A 124 10.98 -6.69 6.00
CA ARG A 124 10.94 -6.50 7.45
C ARG A 124 9.68 -5.77 7.89
N LEU A 125 9.26 -4.76 7.13
CA LEU A 125 8.07 -3.96 7.40
C LEU A 125 6.79 -4.77 7.18
N GLU A 126 6.71 -5.59 6.13
CA GLU A 126 5.60 -6.53 5.90
C GLU A 126 5.46 -7.48 7.11
N ASN A 127 6.53 -8.13 7.53
CA ASN A 127 6.52 -9.00 8.70
C ASN A 127 6.12 -8.27 10.01
N GLU A 128 6.38 -6.97 10.12
CA GLU A 128 5.91 -6.12 11.21
C GLU A 128 4.40 -5.87 11.10
N GLY A 129 3.90 -5.52 9.89
CA GLY A 129 2.48 -5.35 9.58
C GLY A 129 1.68 -6.61 9.92
N ASP A 130 2.15 -7.77 9.51
CA ASP A 130 1.61 -9.08 9.80
C ASP A 130 1.43 -9.34 11.31
N ARG A 131 2.43 -8.98 12.11
CA ARG A 131 2.34 -9.11 13.58
C ARG A 131 1.31 -8.18 14.17
N ILE A 132 1.21 -6.95 13.65
CA ILE A 132 0.23 -5.96 14.10
C ILE A 132 -1.19 -6.45 13.79
N VAL A 133 -1.46 -6.91 12.56
CA VAL A 133 -2.80 -7.37 12.16
C VAL A 133 -3.23 -8.60 12.94
N ARG A 134 -2.33 -9.58 13.13
CA ARG A 134 -2.66 -10.78 13.93
C ARG A 134 -3.00 -10.43 15.36
N ALA A 135 -2.25 -9.51 15.99
CA ALA A 135 -2.54 -9.03 17.33
C ALA A 135 -3.85 -8.24 17.40
N ALA A 136 -4.11 -7.39 16.40
CA ALA A 136 -5.34 -6.61 16.28
C ALA A 136 -6.56 -7.51 16.15
N ILE A 137 -6.55 -8.45 15.20
CA ILE A 137 -7.62 -9.43 14.99
C ILE A 137 -7.83 -10.23 16.28
N GLY A 138 -6.75 -10.76 16.88
CA GLY A 138 -6.84 -11.49 18.16
C GLY A 138 -7.54 -10.69 19.26
N SER A 139 -7.29 -9.38 19.35
CA SER A 139 -7.94 -8.50 20.34
C SER A 139 -9.44 -8.33 20.10
N LEU A 140 -9.88 -8.32 18.84
CA LEU A 140 -11.31 -8.20 18.49
C LEU A 140 -12.14 -9.41 18.98
N PHE A 141 -11.52 -10.58 19.13
CA PHE A 141 -12.21 -11.81 19.55
C PHE A 141 -12.05 -12.15 21.03
N GLN A 142 -11.49 -11.27 21.85
CA GLN A 142 -11.34 -11.51 23.31
C GLN A 142 -12.65 -11.37 24.10
N GLY A 143 -13.77 -11.02 23.46
CA GLY A 143 -15.09 -10.92 24.03
C GLY A 143 -15.47 -9.51 24.50
N GLY A 144 -16.78 -9.28 24.62
CA GLY A 144 -17.33 -8.00 25.10
C GLY A 144 -17.39 -6.88 24.06
N ILE A 145 -16.90 -7.10 22.83
CA ILE A 145 -16.96 -6.14 21.71
C ILE A 145 -18.22 -6.42 20.90
N ASP A 146 -18.92 -5.36 20.48
CA ASP A 146 -20.06 -5.45 19.58
C ASP A 146 -19.67 -6.17 18.28
N PRO A 147 -20.42 -7.21 17.85
CA PRO A 147 -20.10 -7.95 16.60
C PRO A 147 -19.98 -7.06 15.36
N MET A 148 -20.73 -5.96 15.28
CA MET A 148 -20.61 -5.03 14.15
C MET A 148 -19.29 -4.28 14.16
N VAL A 149 -18.75 -3.96 15.34
CA VAL A 149 -17.42 -3.37 15.47
C VAL A 149 -16.35 -4.38 15.05
N VAL A 150 -16.51 -5.66 15.46
CA VAL A 150 -15.60 -6.74 15.04
C VAL A 150 -15.55 -6.89 13.53
N ILE A 151 -16.72 -6.92 12.86
CA ILE A 151 -16.81 -7.08 11.40
C ILE A 151 -16.11 -5.90 10.70
N ARG A 152 -16.47 -4.66 11.05
CA ARG A 152 -15.91 -3.44 10.45
C ARG A 152 -14.39 -3.39 10.57
N TRP A 153 -13.88 -3.64 11.78
CA TRP A 153 -12.45 -3.56 12.01
C TRP A 153 -11.66 -4.74 11.42
N LYS A 154 -12.28 -5.93 11.35
CA LYS A 154 -11.67 -7.05 10.64
C LYS A 154 -11.46 -6.71 9.16
N ASP A 155 -12.48 -6.19 8.49
CA ASP A 155 -12.38 -5.80 7.07
C ASP A 155 -11.33 -4.69 6.87
N LEU A 156 -11.31 -3.68 7.74
CA LEU A 156 -10.32 -2.60 7.67
C LEU A 156 -8.87 -3.10 7.86
N PHE A 157 -8.65 -4.00 8.81
CA PHE A 157 -7.33 -4.60 9.02
C PHE A 157 -6.89 -5.45 7.83
N GLU A 158 -7.80 -6.21 7.21
CA GLU A 158 -7.51 -6.99 6.00
C GLU A 158 -7.11 -6.08 4.82
N ARG A 159 -7.76 -4.90 4.65
CA ARG A 159 -7.37 -3.95 3.60
C ARG A 159 -6.00 -3.30 3.86
N LEU A 160 -5.71 -2.95 5.11
CA LEU A 160 -4.40 -2.43 5.50
C LEU A 160 -3.28 -3.46 5.26
N GLU A 161 -3.53 -4.74 5.59
CA GLU A 161 -2.63 -5.86 5.30
C GLU A 161 -2.38 -5.97 3.80
N HIS A 162 -3.45 -5.99 2.98
CA HIS A 162 -3.32 -6.07 1.52
C HIS A 162 -2.51 -4.90 0.92
N ALA A 163 -2.64 -3.69 1.47
CA ALA A 163 -1.83 -2.55 1.03
C ALA A 163 -0.35 -2.75 1.34
N ILE A 164 -0.02 -3.30 2.51
CA ILE A 164 1.36 -3.62 2.92
C ILE A 164 1.92 -4.77 2.07
N ASP A 165 1.16 -5.85 1.87
CA ASP A 165 1.51 -6.98 1.00
C ASP A 165 1.79 -6.53 -0.45
N ALA A 166 1.02 -5.54 -0.94
CA ALA A 166 1.25 -4.99 -2.26
C ALA A 166 2.60 -4.27 -2.35
N THR A 167 3.10 -3.67 -1.25
CA THR A 167 4.46 -3.09 -1.23
C THR A 167 5.54 -4.16 -1.32
N GLU A 168 5.35 -5.32 -0.66
CA GLU A 168 6.26 -6.46 -0.77
C GLU A 168 6.29 -6.99 -2.20
N ARG A 169 5.12 -7.24 -2.82
CA ARG A 169 5.04 -7.66 -4.22
C ARG A 169 5.76 -6.72 -5.18
N ALA A 170 5.61 -5.40 -4.97
CA ALA A 170 6.32 -4.41 -5.78
C ALA A 170 7.83 -4.49 -5.59
N ALA A 171 8.32 -4.69 -4.36
CA ALA A 171 9.74 -4.86 -4.04
C ALA A 171 10.32 -6.11 -4.72
N ASP A 172 9.62 -7.25 -4.67
CA ASP A 172 10.02 -8.50 -5.32
C ASP A 172 10.14 -8.35 -6.85
N ILE A 173 9.20 -7.63 -7.47
CA ILE A 173 9.23 -7.36 -8.90
C ILE A 173 10.45 -6.48 -9.24
N LEU A 174 10.71 -5.42 -8.46
CA LEU A 174 11.88 -4.54 -8.65
C LEU A 174 13.19 -5.33 -8.53
N GLU A 175 13.31 -6.20 -7.52
CA GLU A 175 14.47 -7.05 -7.34
C GLU A 175 14.65 -8.03 -8.51
N GLY A 176 13.55 -8.65 -8.96
CA GLY A 176 13.55 -9.52 -10.14
C GLY A 176 14.03 -8.81 -11.40
N ILE A 177 13.62 -7.55 -11.61
CA ILE A 177 14.09 -6.72 -12.73
C ILE A 177 15.60 -6.49 -12.64
N VAL A 178 16.11 -6.12 -11.47
CA VAL A 178 17.56 -5.89 -11.29
C VAL A 178 18.34 -7.17 -11.53
N ILE A 179 17.95 -8.31 -10.95
CA ILE A 179 18.64 -9.60 -11.13
C ILE A 179 18.66 -10.06 -12.59
N LYS A 180 17.57 -9.87 -13.34
CA LYS A 180 17.50 -10.27 -14.76
C LYS A 180 18.41 -9.45 -15.67
N ASN A 181 18.80 -8.24 -15.27
CA ASN A 181 19.49 -7.28 -16.13
C ASN A 181 20.87 -6.85 -15.60
N ALA A 182 21.33 -7.39 -14.46
CA ALA A 182 22.63 -7.13 -13.85
C ALA A 182 23.79 -7.86 -14.56
#